data_93cf50f791ac84e41e3643a17c2a5d9e
#
_entry.id   93cf50f791ac84e41e3643a17c2a5d9e
#
_cell.length_a   1.000
_cell.length_b   1.000
_cell.length_c   1.000
_cell.angle_alpha   90.00
_cell.angle_beta   90.00
_cell.angle_gamma   90.00
#
_symmetry.space_group_name_H-M   'P 1'
#
loop_
_entity.id
_entity.type
_entity.pdbx_description
1 polymer ?
#
loop_
_entity_poly.entity_id
_entity_poly.type
_entity_poly.pdbx_seq_one_letter_code
_entity_poly.pdbx_strand_id
1 'polypeptide(L)'
;NNAGAAGPKYTLRDIPFTDVEMRAAETDQTMFDSAMNLLGAPWNMARAAAAHLSDGGTIVNVSTIFSRTHYYGRIPYVVPKSGLNALGKGLALELGEKQGIRVNTLFPGPIESERIDTVFARMDELQNIAPGSTSQEFRDLMITTRTGEDGLEYRYPTPTDVANGIVWLASEESAAVSGHHVEVTNGMQVPAQSRSQLVSWP
;
A
#
# COMPACT_ATOMS: atom_id res chain seq x y z
N ASN A 1 9.36 -2.54 -7.93
CA ASN A 1 9.17 -3.80 -7.23
C ASN A 1 7.76 -3.88 -6.62
N ASN A 2 6.85 -4.57 -7.27
CA ASN A 2 5.44 -4.68 -6.90
C ASN A 2 4.94 -6.13 -6.96
N ALA A 3 5.66 -7.05 -6.33
CA ALA A 3 5.21 -8.42 -6.20
C ALA A 3 4.30 -8.55 -4.97
N GLY A 4 3.17 -9.19 -5.10
CA GLY A 4 2.32 -9.54 -3.99
C GLY A 4 0.83 -9.58 -4.30
N ALA A 5 0.13 -10.46 -3.60
CA ALA A 5 -1.31 -10.52 -3.52
C ALA A 5 -1.80 -9.83 -2.24
N ALA A 6 -3.08 -9.52 -2.14
CA ALA A 6 -3.67 -9.21 -0.85
C ALA A 6 -3.52 -10.46 0.03
N GLY A 7 -2.78 -10.35 1.10
CA GLY A 7 -2.66 -11.42 2.09
C GLY A 7 -4.02 -11.75 2.72
N PRO A 8 -4.07 -12.82 3.50
CA PRO A 8 -5.30 -13.23 4.19
C PRO A 8 -5.85 -12.08 5.05
N LYS A 9 -7.18 -11.98 5.10
CA LYS A 9 -7.91 -10.88 5.73
C LYS A 9 -8.48 -11.31 7.08
N TYR A 10 -7.60 -11.66 8.04
CA TYR A 10 -8.07 -12.23 9.29
C TYR A 10 -7.29 -11.73 10.48
N THR A 11 -7.88 -11.78 11.65
CA THR A 11 -7.15 -11.53 12.88
C THR A 11 -6.29 -12.75 13.22
N LEU A 12 -5.19 -12.56 13.91
CA LEU A 12 -4.35 -13.68 14.38
C LEU A 12 -5.11 -14.65 15.30
N ARG A 13 -6.22 -14.20 15.89
CA ARG A 13 -7.05 -15.01 16.78
C ARG A 13 -7.98 -15.94 16.02
N ASP A 14 -8.42 -15.57 14.85
CA ASP A 14 -9.50 -16.22 14.12
C ASP A 14 -8.98 -17.20 13.06
N ILE A 15 -7.82 -17.76 13.31
CA ILE A 15 -7.25 -18.86 12.54
C ILE A 15 -7.84 -20.18 13.07
N PRO A 16 -8.33 -21.09 12.24
CA PRO A 16 -8.16 -21.24 10.81
C PRO A 16 -9.25 -20.54 9.99
N PHE A 17 -8.87 -20.13 8.83
CA PHE A 17 -9.70 -19.45 7.86
C PHE A 17 -10.58 -20.38 7.06
N THR A 18 -11.82 -20.00 6.93
CA THR A 18 -12.79 -20.62 6.03
C THR A 18 -12.93 -19.86 4.71
N ASP A 19 -11.93 -19.07 4.33
CA ASP A 19 -12.01 -18.31 3.09
C ASP A 19 -11.79 -19.23 1.88
N VAL A 20 -12.59 -19.04 0.85
CA VAL A 20 -12.56 -19.82 -0.40
C VAL A 20 -11.19 -19.70 -1.11
N GLU A 21 -10.45 -18.62 -0.87
CA GLU A 21 -9.10 -18.41 -1.40
C GLU A 21 -8.00 -19.12 -0.60
N MET A 22 -8.33 -19.63 0.58
CA MET A 22 -7.42 -20.41 1.41
C MET A 22 -7.86 -21.86 1.40
N ARG A 23 -6.99 -22.70 0.89
CA ARG A 23 -7.28 -24.13 0.79
C ARG A 23 -7.50 -24.72 2.19
N ALA A 24 -8.50 -25.58 2.32
CA ALA A 24 -8.86 -26.27 3.57
C ALA A 24 -7.72 -27.11 4.22
N ALA A 25 -6.55 -27.13 3.61
CA ALA A 25 -5.36 -27.86 4.07
C ALA A 25 -4.18 -26.92 4.45
N GLU A 26 -4.39 -25.61 4.48
CA GLU A 26 -3.32 -24.69 4.87
C GLU A 26 -3.09 -24.73 6.37
N THR A 27 -1.86 -24.96 6.76
CA THR A 27 -1.41 -24.89 8.16
C THR A 27 -1.09 -23.45 8.53
N ASP A 28 -0.99 -23.16 9.83
CA ASP A 28 -0.53 -21.84 10.30
C ASP A 28 0.82 -21.45 9.67
N GLN A 29 1.70 -22.42 9.45
CA GLN A 29 2.98 -22.21 8.78
C GLN A 29 2.81 -21.81 7.31
N THR A 30 1.94 -22.50 6.58
CA THR A 30 1.66 -22.18 5.16
C THR A 30 1.11 -20.77 5.02
N MET A 31 0.25 -20.35 5.94
CA MET A 31 -0.31 -19.03 5.96
C MET A 31 0.75 -17.97 6.27
N PHE A 32 1.62 -18.24 7.24
CA PHE A 32 2.77 -17.38 7.53
C PHE A 32 3.68 -17.25 6.31
N ASP A 33 4.01 -18.35 5.65
CA ASP A 33 4.84 -18.37 4.44
C ASP A 33 4.20 -17.60 3.30
N SER A 34 2.88 -17.76 3.08
CA SER A 34 2.13 -17.00 2.08
C SER A 34 2.15 -15.50 2.36
N ALA A 35 1.97 -15.11 3.62
CA ALA A 35 2.05 -13.71 4.03
C ALA A 35 3.48 -13.18 3.83
N MET A 36 4.49 -13.91 4.26
CA MET A 36 5.89 -13.48 4.20
C MET A 36 6.42 -13.43 2.76
N ASN A 37 5.83 -14.14 1.80
CA ASN A 37 6.17 -14.00 0.38
C ASN A 37 5.93 -12.58 -0.16
N LEU A 38 5.05 -11.79 0.46
CA LEU A 38 4.90 -10.36 0.14
C LEU A 38 6.17 -9.55 0.41
N LEU A 39 7.03 -10.03 1.31
CA LEU A 39 8.35 -9.46 1.57
C LEU A 39 9.45 -10.25 0.85
N GLY A 40 9.34 -11.57 0.81
CA GLY A 40 10.36 -12.46 0.23
C GLY A 40 10.59 -12.19 -1.25
N ALA A 41 9.53 -11.96 -2.04
CA ALA A 41 9.66 -11.65 -3.46
C ALA A 41 10.41 -10.31 -3.72
N PRO A 42 10.04 -9.18 -3.10
CA PRO A 42 10.82 -7.93 -3.19
C PRO A 42 12.27 -8.08 -2.72
N TRP A 43 12.49 -8.80 -1.63
CA TRP A 43 13.84 -9.09 -1.12
C TRP A 43 14.69 -9.82 -2.16
N ASN A 44 14.18 -10.90 -2.72
CA ASN A 44 14.90 -11.68 -3.72
C ASN A 44 15.13 -10.90 -5.01
N MET A 45 14.16 -10.11 -5.45
CA MET A 45 14.30 -9.22 -6.60
C MET A 45 15.37 -8.16 -6.38
N ALA A 46 15.35 -7.48 -5.25
CA ALA A 46 16.36 -6.48 -4.91
C ALA A 46 17.77 -7.08 -4.85
N ARG A 47 17.90 -8.24 -4.20
CA ARG A 47 19.17 -8.97 -4.12
C ARG A 47 19.70 -9.38 -5.49
N ALA A 48 18.84 -9.90 -6.36
CA ALA A 48 19.24 -10.29 -7.71
C ALA A 48 19.58 -9.08 -8.59
N ALA A 49 18.78 -8.01 -8.49
CA ALA A 49 18.96 -6.79 -9.28
C ALA A 49 20.21 -6.01 -8.87
N ALA A 50 20.56 -5.97 -7.60
CA ALA A 50 21.67 -5.15 -7.07
C ALA A 50 23.01 -5.43 -7.78
N ALA A 51 23.24 -6.67 -8.23
CA ALA A 51 24.45 -7.04 -8.97
C ALA A 51 24.44 -6.58 -10.45
N HIS A 52 23.31 -6.15 -10.97
CA HIS A 52 23.10 -5.82 -12.40
C HIS A 52 22.65 -4.37 -12.62
N LEU A 53 22.30 -3.65 -11.56
CA LEU A 53 21.94 -2.25 -11.67
C LEU A 53 23.19 -1.42 -11.97
N SER A 54 23.03 -0.48 -12.91
CA SER A 54 24.06 0.52 -13.19
C SER A 54 24.19 1.51 -12.04
N ASP A 55 25.35 2.10 -11.89
CA ASP A 55 25.55 3.23 -10.97
C ASP A 55 24.54 4.35 -11.26
N GLY A 56 23.98 4.94 -10.22
CA GLY A 56 22.93 5.94 -10.34
C GLY A 56 21.55 5.40 -10.68
N GLY A 57 21.37 4.08 -10.71
CA GLY A 57 20.05 3.44 -10.92
C GLY A 57 19.02 3.77 -9.83
N THR A 58 17.80 3.29 -10.01
CA THR A 58 16.74 3.48 -9.01
C THR A 58 15.91 2.23 -8.78
N ILE A 59 15.48 2.05 -7.54
CA ILE A 59 14.52 1.02 -7.12
C ILE A 59 13.31 1.71 -6.52
N VAL A 60 12.12 1.38 -7.00
CA VAL A 60 10.85 1.81 -6.42
C VAL A 60 10.12 0.61 -5.85
N ASN A 61 9.96 0.57 -4.53
CA ASN A 61 9.14 -0.41 -3.86
C ASN A 61 7.69 0.08 -3.78
N VAL A 62 6.71 -0.80 -3.99
CA VAL A 62 5.29 -0.47 -3.80
C VAL A 62 4.78 -1.18 -2.56
N SER A 63 4.60 -0.41 -1.50
CA SER A 63 4.08 -0.86 -0.21
C SER A 63 2.58 -0.55 -0.11
N THR A 64 2.15 -0.04 0.99
CA THR A 64 0.77 0.40 1.25
C THR A 64 0.74 1.39 2.40
N ILE A 65 -0.24 2.28 2.40
CA ILE A 65 -0.46 3.18 3.53
C ILE A 65 -0.83 2.41 4.81
N PHE A 66 -1.48 1.27 4.68
CA PHE A 66 -1.84 0.43 5.83
C PHE A 66 -0.63 -0.14 6.59
N SER A 67 0.55 -0.12 6.00
CA SER A 67 1.80 -0.46 6.70
C SER A 67 2.21 0.59 7.76
N ARG A 68 1.54 1.75 7.79
CA ARG A 68 1.73 2.83 8.77
C ARG A 68 0.54 3.01 9.70
N THR A 69 -0.69 2.84 9.19
CA THR A 69 -1.92 3.14 9.93
C THR A 69 -2.57 1.95 10.56
N HIS A 70 -2.26 0.77 10.11
CA HIS A 70 -2.84 -0.51 10.51
C HIS A 70 -4.38 -0.52 10.39
N TYR A 71 -4.91 -1.64 9.96
CA TYR A 71 -6.33 -1.84 9.84
C TYR A 71 -6.72 -3.19 10.41
N TYR A 72 -7.89 -3.26 11.01
CA TYR A 72 -8.39 -4.51 11.61
C TYR A 72 -8.40 -5.66 10.61
N GLY A 73 -7.97 -6.85 11.03
CA GLY A 73 -7.94 -8.03 10.18
C GLY A 73 -6.87 -8.02 9.08
N ARG A 74 -5.85 -7.14 9.16
CA ARG A 74 -4.84 -6.98 8.11
C ARG A 74 -3.41 -7.33 8.51
N ILE A 75 -3.21 -7.93 9.68
CA ILE A 75 -1.86 -8.25 10.18
C ILE A 75 -1.03 -9.06 9.17
N PRO A 76 -1.55 -10.15 8.55
CA PRO A 76 -0.77 -10.93 7.59
C PRO A 76 -0.35 -10.15 6.34
N TYR A 77 -1.05 -9.09 6.01
CA TYR A 77 -0.71 -8.18 4.90
C TYR A 77 0.21 -7.04 5.36
N VAL A 78 -0.09 -6.45 6.51
CA VAL A 78 0.60 -5.25 7.01
C VAL A 78 2.02 -5.57 7.47
N VAL A 79 2.24 -6.72 8.15
CA VAL A 79 3.56 -7.11 8.66
C VAL A 79 4.61 -7.19 7.55
N PRO A 80 4.42 -7.97 6.48
CA PRO A 80 5.39 -8.03 5.39
C PRO A 80 5.53 -6.71 4.63
N LYS A 81 4.46 -5.93 4.48
CA LYS A 81 4.54 -4.60 3.85
C LYS A 81 5.31 -3.59 4.72
N SER A 82 5.21 -3.69 6.05
CA SER A 82 6.06 -2.93 6.96
C SER A 82 7.53 -3.38 6.87
N GLY A 83 7.77 -4.68 6.74
CA GLY A 83 9.10 -5.22 6.43
C GLY A 83 9.68 -4.66 5.13
N LEU A 84 8.85 -4.51 4.08
CA LEU A 84 9.26 -3.88 2.82
C LEU A 84 9.69 -2.42 3.00
N ASN A 85 9.06 -1.68 3.92
CA ASN A 85 9.46 -0.30 4.22
C ASN A 85 10.87 -0.25 4.84
N ALA A 86 11.15 -1.18 5.76
CA ALA A 86 12.48 -1.31 6.38
C ALA A 86 13.52 -1.75 5.34
N LEU A 87 13.18 -2.74 4.50
CA LEU A 87 14.03 -3.17 3.39
C LEU A 87 14.39 -2.01 2.47
N GLY A 88 13.42 -1.19 2.08
CA GLY A 88 13.65 -0.02 1.23
C GLY A 88 14.67 0.96 1.81
N LYS A 89 14.60 1.22 3.11
CA LYS A 89 15.58 2.08 3.81
C LYS A 89 16.98 1.47 3.87
N GLY A 90 17.05 0.17 4.19
CA GLY A 90 18.34 -0.54 4.21
C GLY A 90 19.01 -0.55 2.84
N LEU A 91 18.24 -0.84 1.79
CA LEU A 91 18.77 -0.81 0.42
C LEU A 91 19.20 0.59 -0.01
N ALA A 92 18.46 1.65 0.38
CA ALA A 92 18.84 3.03 0.09
C ALA A 92 20.22 3.39 0.69
N LEU A 93 20.47 2.93 1.92
CA LEU A 93 21.74 3.15 2.57
C LEU A 93 22.86 2.34 1.88
N GLU A 94 22.70 1.03 1.74
CA GLU A 94 23.75 0.14 1.25
C GLU A 94 24.09 0.35 -0.23
N LEU A 95 23.08 0.47 -1.09
CA LEU A 95 23.26 0.66 -2.52
C LEU A 95 23.54 2.12 -2.87
N GLY A 96 23.01 3.06 -2.09
CA GLY A 96 23.29 4.49 -2.25
C GLY A 96 24.75 4.79 -2.02
N GLU A 97 25.34 4.28 -0.95
CA GLU A 97 26.74 4.48 -0.63
C GLU A 97 27.69 3.85 -1.65
N LYS A 98 27.36 2.65 -2.14
CA LYS A 98 28.24 1.88 -3.02
C LYS A 98 28.15 2.23 -4.49
N GLN A 99 26.95 2.55 -4.95
CA GLN A 99 26.63 2.65 -6.39
C GLN A 99 25.82 3.91 -6.73
N GLY A 100 25.51 4.76 -5.76
CA GLY A 100 24.65 5.92 -5.99
C GLY A 100 23.19 5.55 -6.35
N ILE A 101 22.77 4.33 -6.09
CA ILE A 101 21.43 3.84 -6.41
C ILE A 101 20.43 4.44 -5.42
N ARG A 102 19.37 5.06 -5.93
CA ARG A 102 18.28 5.59 -5.12
C ARG A 102 17.24 4.49 -4.87
N VAL A 103 16.76 4.40 -3.65
CA VAL A 103 15.69 3.46 -3.32
C VAL A 103 14.60 4.18 -2.55
N ASN A 104 13.39 4.16 -3.08
CA ASN A 104 12.23 4.78 -2.46
C ASN A 104 11.06 3.81 -2.35
N THR A 105 10.14 4.08 -1.45
CA THR A 105 8.95 3.27 -1.27
C THR A 105 7.70 4.12 -1.47
N LEU A 106 6.85 3.74 -2.42
CA LEU A 106 5.57 4.37 -2.66
C LEU A 106 4.49 3.69 -1.80
N PHE A 107 3.63 4.50 -1.18
CA PHE A 107 2.52 4.06 -0.35
C PHE A 107 1.19 4.46 -1.00
N PRO A 108 0.60 3.59 -1.83
CA PRO A 108 -0.76 3.82 -2.28
C PRO A 108 -1.76 3.69 -1.14
N GLY A 109 -2.83 4.48 -1.20
CA GLY A 109 -4.08 4.22 -0.50
C GLY A 109 -4.89 3.11 -1.19
N PRO A 110 -6.17 2.99 -0.89
CA PRO A 110 -7.09 2.23 -1.72
C PRO A 110 -7.06 2.79 -3.14
N ILE A 111 -6.85 1.93 -4.14
CA ILE A 111 -6.76 2.32 -5.55
C ILE A 111 -8.09 1.97 -6.21
N GLU A 112 -8.65 2.90 -6.95
CA GLU A 112 -9.90 2.69 -7.71
C GLU A 112 -9.75 1.50 -8.66
N SER A 113 -10.50 0.42 -8.40
CA SER A 113 -10.45 -0.82 -9.17
C SER A 113 -11.55 -1.79 -8.72
N GLU A 114 -12.01 -2.68 -9.60
CA GLU A 114 -12.92 -3.77 -9.25
C GLU A 114 -12.42 -4.61 -8.06
N ARG A 115 -11.11 -4.73 -7.93
CA ARG A 115 -10.51 -5.46 -6.81
C ARG A 115 -10.77 -4.78 -5.46
N ILE A 116 -10.69 -3.46 -5.37
CA ILE A 116 -10.93 -2.77 -4.10
C ILE A 116 -12.41 -2.88 -3.71
N ASP A 117 -13.30 -2.84 -4.69
CA ASP A 117 -14.74 -3.00 -4.46
C ASP A 117 -15.04 -4.40 -3.90
N THR A 118 -14.46 -5.44 -4.50
CA THR A 118 -14.56 -6.82 -3.98
C THR A 118 -14.00 -6.95 -2.56
N VAL A 119 -12.85 -6.29 -2.29
CA VAL A 119 -12.24 -6.29 -0.96
C VAL A 119 -13.16 -5.65 0.08
N PHE A 120 -13.74 -4.51 -0.24
CA PHE A 120 -14.62 -3.80 0.69
C PHE A 120 -15.96 -4.51 0.89
N ALA A 121 -16.56 -5.04 -0.18
CA ALA A 121 -17.75 -5.85 -0.06
C ALA A 121 -17.53 -7.05 0.88
N ARG A 122 -16.39 -7.73 0.73
CA ARG A 122 -16.05 -8.84 1.63
C ARG A 122 -15.80 -8.39 3.08
N MET A 123 -15.28 -7.19 3.28
CA MET A 123 -15.12 -6.64 4.63
C MET A 123 -16.47 -6.31 5.27
N ASP A 124 -17.41 -5.75 4.52
CA ASP A 124 -18.77 -5.50 4.98
C ASP A 124 -19.46 -6.79 5.43
N GLU A 125 -19.35 -7.86 4.64
CA GLU A 125 -19.87 -9.19 4.99
C GLU A 125 -19.25 -9.73 6.29
N LEU A 126 -17.92 -9.72 6.41
CA LEU A 126 -17.21 -10.27 7.58
C LEU A 126 -17.51 -9.48 8.86
N GLN A 127 -17.78 -8.20 8.76
CA GLN A 127 -18.13 -7.34 9.87
C GLN A 127 -19.65 -7.29 10.13
N ASN A 128 -20.44 -7.96 9.28
CA ASN A 128 -21.91 -7.94 9.32
C ASN A 128 -22.48 -6.50 9.37
N ILE A 129 -21.95 -5.63 8.49
CA ILE A 129 -22.39 -4.25 8.31
C ILE A 129 -23.06 -4.07 6.94
N ALA A 130 -23.73 -2.96 6.75
CA ALA A 130 -24.44 -2.70 5.49
C ALA A 130 -23.47 -2.65 4.28
N PRO A 131 -23.87 -3.22 3.13
CA PRO A 131 -23.06 -3.15 1.92
C PRO A 131 -22.67 -1.70 1.55
N GLY A 132 -21.39 -1.50 1.23
CA GLY A 132 -20.83 -0.19 0.90
C GLY A 132 -20.32 0.62 2.10
N SER A 133 -20.55 0.17 3.35
CA SER A 133 -20.12 0.87 4.56
C SER A 133 -18.61 1.06 4.60
N THR A 134 -17.84 0.01 4.34
CA THR A 134 -16.37 0.10 4.32
C THR A 134 -15.87 1.04 3.22
N SER A 135 -16.45 0.97 2.04
CA SER A 135 -16.10 1.89 0.94
C SER A 135 -16.37 3.35 1.32
N GLN A 136 -17.50 3.63 1.95
CA GLN A 136 -17.85 4.97 2.39
C GLN A 136 -16.91 5.46 3.49
N GLU A 137 -16.61 4.64 4.49
CA GLU A 137 -15.65 4.97 5.55
C GLU A 137 -14.30 5.42 4.96
N PHE A 138 -13.77 4.66 4.00
CA PHE A 138 -12.51 5.02 3.36
C PHE A 138 -12.61 6.28 2.50
N ARG A 139 -13.73 6.53 1.80
CA ARG A 139 -13.97 7.79 1.07
C ARG A 139 -13.99 8.98 2.00
N ASP A 140 -14.56 8.82 3.19
CA ASP A 140 -14.63 9.88 4.20
C ASP A 140 -13.26 10.29 4.76
N LEU A 141 -12.25 9.43 4.61
CA LEU A 141 -10.87 9.76 4.96
C LEU A 141 -10.14 10.57 3.88
N MET A 142 -10.66 10.64 2.65
CA MET A 142 -10.03 11.39 1.58
C MET A 142 -10.27 12.89 1.74
N ILE A 143 -9.23 13.68 1.59
CA ILE A 143 -9.29 15.14 1.67
C ILE A 143 -9.06 15.83 0.32
N THR A 144 -8.41 15.14 -0.61
CA THR A 144 -8.22 15.64 -1.97
C THR A 144 -9.37 15.25 -2.85
N THR A 145 -9.92 16.22 -3.54
CA THR A 145 -11.02 16.04 -4.47
C THR A 145 -10.57 16.32 -5.89
N ARG A 146 -11.27 15.78 -6.86
CA ARG A 146 -11.21 16.24 -8.24
C ARG A 146 -12.57 16.84 -8.61
N THR A 147 -12.55 17.81 -9.50
CA THR A 147 -13.78 18.34 -10.06
C THR A 147 -14.35 17.31 -11.02
N GLY A 148 -15.49 16.72 -10.67
CA GLY A 148 -16.34 15.92 -11.55
C GLY A 148 -17.35 16.80 -12.28
N GLU A 149 -18.21 16.19 -13.09
CA GLU A 149 -19.28 16.91 -13.82
C GLU A 149 -20.27 17.60 -12.86
N ASP A 150 -20.51 16.98 -11.69
CA ASP A 150 -21.47 17.45 -10.66
C ASP A 150 -20.80 18.20 -9.49
N GLY A 151 -19.51 18.55 -9.59
CA GLY A 151 -18.78 19.26 -8.54
C GLY A 151 -17.59 18.51 -7.97
N LEU A 152 -17.25 18.77 -6.69
CA LEU A 152 -16.09 18.14 -6.02
C LEU A 152 -16.43 16.73 -5.55
N GLU A 153 -15.69 15.75 -6.05
CA GLU A 153 -15.82 14.36 -5.65
C GLU A 153 -14.62 13.88 -4.83
N TYR A 154 -14.90 13.27 -3.68
CA TYR A 154 -13.89 12.54 -2.90
C TYR A 154 -13.73 11.14 -3.46
N ARG A 155 -12.55 10.84 -3.99
CA ARG A 155 -12.30 9.55 -4.63
C ARG A 155 -10.94 8.97 -4.29
N TYR A 156 -10.83 7.68 -4.47
CA TYR A 156 -9.56 6.99 -4.36
C TYR A 156 -8.57 7.45 -5.44
N PRO A 157 -7.25 7.32 -5.18
CA PRO A 157 -6.27 7.41 -6.26
C PRO A 157 -6.59 6.42 -7.37
N THR A 158 -6.43 6.85 -8.60
CA THR A 158 -6.54 5.97 -9.76
C THR A 158 -5.25 5.17 -9.97
N PRO A 159 -5.26 4.08 -10.75
CA PRO A 159 -4.03 3.41 -11.17
C PRO A 159 -3.02 4.36 -11.84
N THR A 160 -3.49 5.35 -12.59
CA THR A 160 -2.65 6.36 -13.23
C THR A 160 -1.97 7.28 -12.21
N ASP A 161 -2.64 7.65 -11.13
CA ASP A 161 -2.03 8.47 -10.07
C ASP A 161 -0.86 7.72 -9.42
N VAL A 162 -1.04 6.43 -9.17
CA VAL A 162 0.04 5.57 -8.63
C VAL A 162 1.17 5.40 -9.64
N ALA A 163 0.86 5.17 -10.91
CA ALA A 163 1.85 5.04 -11.98
C ALA A 163 2.69 6.32 -12.13
N ASN A 164 2.06 7.49 -12.08
CA ASN A 164 2.75 8.77 -12.13
C ASN A 164 3.73 8.94 -10.96
N GLY A 165 3.33 8.53 -9.75
CA GLY A 165 4.23 8.53 -8.59
C GLY A 165 5.45 7.61 -8.78
N ILE A 166 5.25 6.43 -9.37
CA ILE A 166 6.35 5.50 -9.68
C ILE A 166 7.27 6.09 -10.74
N VAL A 167 6.73 6.63 -11.83
CA VAL A 167 7.51 7.25 -12.92
C VAL A 167 8.34 8.41 -12.39
N TRP A 168 7.74 9.29 -11.58
CA TRP A 168 8.48 10.39 -10.95
C TRP A 168 9.62 9.88 -10.07
N LEU A 169 9.39 8.90 -9.20
CA LEU A 169 10.43 8.31 -8.36
C LEU A 169 11.54 7.60 -9.16
N ALA A 170 11.21 7.13 -10.36
CA ALA A 170 12.16 6.48 -11.26
C ALA A 170 12.93 7.46 -12.14
N SER A 171 12.52 8.73 -12.21
CA SER A 171 13.09 9.76 -13.07
C SER A 171 14.16 10.60 -12.37
N GLU A 172 14.90 11.39 -13.16
CA GLU A 172 15.87 12.38 -12.67
C GLU A 172 15.20 13.54 -11.89
N GLU A 173 13.90 13.77 -12.08
CA GLU A 173 13.18 14.81 -11.36
C GLU A 173 13.15 14.54 -9.84
N SER A 174 13.35 13.31 -9.42
CA SER A 174 13.46 12.90 -8.02
C SER A 174 14.91 12.58 -7.59
N ALA A 175 15.92 13.10 -8.28
CA ALA A 175 17.34 12.79 -8.06
C ALA A 175 17.80 12.99 -6.59
N ALA A 176 17.24 13.95 -5.88
CA ALA A 176 17.56 14.24 -4.48
C ALA A 176 16.73 13.39 -3.48
N VAL A 177 15.87 12.47 -3.97
CA VAL A 177 14.97 11.68 -3.12
C VAL A 177 15.46 10.24 -3.04
N SER A 178 15.93 9.82 -1.88
CA SER A 178 16.32 8.43 -1.60
C SER A 178 16.01 8.07 -0.14
N GLY A 179 15.63 6.83 0.12
CA GLY A 179 15.24 6.34 1.45
C GLY A 179 13.87 6.85 1.91
N HIS A 180 13.12 7.51 1.05
CA HIS A 180 11.84 8.13 1.39
C HIS A 180 10.62 7.22 1.17
N HIS A 181 9.56 7.56 1.89
CA HIS A 181 8.22 7.02 1.73
C HIS A 181 7.34 8.10 1.11
N VAL A 182 6.84 7.84 -0.09
CA VAL A 182 5.98 8.77 -0.84
C VAL A 182 4.55 8.23 -0.85
N GLU A 183 3.61 9.04 -0.39
CA GLU A 183 2.22 8.65 -0.26
C GLU A 183 1.40 9.11 -1.47
N VAL A 184 0.59 8.21 -2.03
CA VAL A 184 -0.39 8.48 -3.08
C VAL A 184 -1.74 8.03 -2.54
N THR A 185 -2.37 8.89 -1.74
CA THR A 185 -3.49 8.52 -0.86
C THR A 185 -4.67 9.49 -0.91
N ASN A 186 -4.59 10.54 -1.73
CA ASN A 186 -5.54 11.65 -1.73
C ASN A 186 -5.76 12.24 -0.31
N GLY A 187 -4.67 12.31 0.47
CA GLY A 187 -4.66 12.92 1.79
C GLY A 187 -5.26 12.07 2.92
N MET A 188 -5.50 10.79 2.69
CA MET A 188 -6.05 9.86 3.69
C MET A 188 -5.31 9.87 5.04
N GLN A 189 -4.03 10.27 5.05
CA GLN A 189 -3.19 10.29 6.26
C GLN A 189 -3.23 11.60 7.04
N VAL A 190 -3.77 12.62 6.43
CA VAL A 190 -3.89 13.91 7.11
C VAL A 190 -5.02 13.80 8.14
N PRO A 191 -4.77 14.06 9.43
CA PRO A 191 -5.85 14.05 10.42
C PRO A 191 -6.95 15.02 9.97
N ALA A 192 -8.08 14.49 9.55
CA ALA A 192 -9.22 15.32 9.23
C ALA A 192 -9.74 15.96 10.53
N GLN A 193 -9.53 17.24 10.70
CA GLN A 193 -10.46 18.03 11.49
C GLN A 193 -11.84 17.84 10.86
N SER A 194 -12.87 17.64 11.67
CA SER A 194 -14.20 17.33 11.15
C SER A 194 -14.56 18.32 10.03
N ARG A 195 -15.06 17.81 8.90
CA ARG A 195 -15.44 18.62 7.73
C ARG A 195 -16.36 19.78 8.10
N SER A 196 -17.14 19.64 9.18
CA SER A 196 -17.97 20.71 9.76
C SER A 196 -17.18 21.93 10.24
N GLN A 197 -15.89 21.80 10.50
CA GLN A 197 -15.04 22.93 10.92
C GLN A 197 -14.38 23.64 9.72
N LEU A 198 -14.39 23.03 8.51
CA LEU A 198 -13.84 23.63 7.30
C LEU A 198 -14.81 24.62 6.62
N VAL A 199 -16.07 24.64 7.03
CA VAL A 199 -17.11 25.51 6.42
C VAL A 199 -17.00 26.98 6.86
N SER A 200 -16.08 27.34 7.75
CA SER A 200 -15.93 28.69 8.30
C SER A 200 -14.70 29.47 7.80
N TRP A 201 -14.03 29.01 6.76
CA TRP A 201 -13.00 29.82 6.11
C TRP A 201 -13.64 30.77 5.09
N PRO A 202 -13.39 32.08 5.18
CA PRO A 202 -13.89 33.05 4.24
C PRO A 202 -13.26 32.90 2.83
#